data_cda2b00f7ca37067dbb753613083fb6e
#
_entry.id   cda2b00f7ca37067dbb753613083fb6e
#
_cell.length_a   1.000
_cell.length_b   1.000
_cell.length_c   1.000
_cell.angle_alpha   90.00
_cell.angle_beta   90.00
_cell.angle_gamma   90.00
#
_symmetry.space_group_name_H-M   'P 1'
#
loop_
_entity.id
_entity.type
_entity.pdbx_description
1 polymer ?
#
loop_
_entity_poly.entity_id
_entity_poly.type
_entity_poly.pdbx_seq_one_letter_code
_entity_poly.pdbx_strand_id
1 'polypeptide(L)'
;MEKSLEDSVMRKFLIKKYIVPISFCLILFLYPYPVSPFETEPHSETELSWVMENIKEKEKNLKTFTAKFSQTKKTYLLREPLHSEGIIYFDSSGKMLLKVISPSPLITLLKDSMLLTYYPDVSKTEERYLGRTDTILKKYFGIGQSIEELKKQYAIQLVSKTYSKSYHLKLIPKMKPIKRYIDSIEVVVSPKNWLPKHIHFKETKGDYTSLKLNFISINEPLPQGIFQVDFPKDDEDDL
;
A
#
# COMPACT_ATOMS: atom_id res chain seq x y z
N MET A 1 37.86 1.05 -13.76
CA MET A 1 37.14 -0.22 -13.68
C MET A 1 36.45 -0.45 -12.35
N GLU A 2 37.04 -0.03 -11.22
CA GLU A 2 36.46 -0.15 -9.88
C GLU A 2 35.16 0.65 -9.65
N LYS A 3 35.08 1.85 -10.16
CA LYS A 3 33.92 2.74 -10.01
C LYS A 3 32.62 2.21 -10.65
N SER A 4 32.76 1.41 -11.72
CA SER A 4 31.62 0.77 -12.41
C SER A 4 31.06 -0.43 -11.65
N LEU A 5 31.90 -1.13 -10.90
CA LEU A 5 31.51 -2.26 -10.05
C LEU A 5 30.82 -1.78 -8.76
N GLU A 6 31.30 -0.70 -8.16
CA GLU A 6 30.64 -0.10 -6.99
C GLU A 6 29.24 0.44 -7.31
N ASP A 7 29.08 1.10 -8.48
CA ASP A 7 27.76 1.57 -8.94
C ASP A 7 26.79 0.41 -9.23
N SER A 8 27.29 -0.70 -9.79
CA SER A 8 26.50 -1.89 -10.06
C SER A 8 26.07 -2.60 -8.77
N VAL A 9 27.00 -2.73 -7.81
CA VAL A 9 26.72 -3.34 -6.50
C VAL A 9 25.78 -2.44 -5.67
N MET A 10 26.00 -1.14 -5.69
CA MET A 10 25.11 -0.16 -5.05
C MET A 10 23.71 -0.18 -5.66
N ARG A 11 23.58 -0.23 -6.99
CA ARG A 11 22.29 -0.38 -7.68
C ARG A 11 21.59 -1.69 -7.29
N LYS A 12 22.30 -2.82 -7.29
CA LYS A 12 21.75 -4.11 -6.86
C LYS A 12 21.33 -4.10 -5.39
N PHE A 13 22.10 -3.43 -4.53
CA PHE A 13 21.78 -3.28 -3.11
C PHE A 13 20.59 -2.35 -2.87
N LEU A 14 20.48 -1.26 -3.65
CA LEU A 14 19.34 -0.33 -3.63
C LEU A 14 18.07 -1.00 -4.17
N ILE A 15 18.16 -1.77 -5.25
CA ILE A 15 17.03 -2.50 -5.84
C ILE A 15 16.51 -3.54 -4.84
N LYS A 16 17.38 -4.31 -4.20
CA LYS A 16 16.98 -5.35 -3.23
C LYS A 16 16.41 -4.78 -1.92
N LYS A 17 16.74 -3.52 -1.58
CA LYS A 17 16.38 -2.89 -0.29
C LYS A 17 15.26 -1.84 -0.40
N TYR A 18 15.01 -1.28 -1.60
CA TYR A 18 14.14 -0.11 -1.76
C TYR A 18 12.98 -0.27 -2.73
N ILE A 19 13.01 -1.28 -3.60
CA ILE A 19 11.84 -1.68 -4.37
C ILE A 19 11.15 -2.81 -3.60
N VAL A 20 10.70 -2.48 -2.42
CA VAL A 20 9.73 -3.31 -1.74
C VAL A 20 8.39 -2.97 -2.35
N PRO A 21 7.69 -3.92 -2.96
CA PRO A 21 6.37 -3.71 -3.51
C PRO A 21 5.48 -3.14 -2.40
N ILE A 22 4.39 -2.49 -2.77
CA ILE A 22 3.32 -2.01 -1.86
C ILE A 22 2.92 -3.08 -0.83
N SER A 23 3.11 -4.35 -1.15
CA SER A 23 3.00 -5.52 -0.27
C SER A 23 3.94 -5.51 0.95
N PHE A 24 5.04 -4.76 0.93
CA PHE A 24 6.05 -4.77 2.00
C PHE A 24 6.11 -3.47 2.80
N CYS A 25 5.15 -2.56 2.63
CA CYS A 25 5.00 -1.38 3.50
C CYS A 25 4.67 -1.73 4.96
N LEU A 26 4.69 -3.01 5.32
CA LEU A 26 4.36 -3.50 6.65
C LEU A 26 5.57 -3.82 7.51
N ILE A 27 6.81 -3.64 7.03
CA ILE A 27 8.00 -4.02 7.81
C ILE A 27 9.14 -3.01 7.62
N LEU A 28 9.51 -2.34 8.75
CA LEU A 28 10.83 -1.83 9.18
C LEU A 28 11.16 -0.32 9.13
N PHE A 29 11.28 0.20 10.34
CA PHE A 29 12.32 0.94 11.09
C PHE A 29 12.33 2.49 11.03
N LEU A 30 12.30 3.12 12.10
CA LEU A 30 12.73 3.72 13.39
C LEU A 30 13.33 5.16 13.29
N TYR A 31 12.86 6.18 13.93
CA TYR A 31 13.10 7.10 15.04
C TYR A 31 12.35 8.46 14.95
N PRO A 32 12.06 9.16 16.07
CA PRO A 32 11.02 10.16 16.17
C PRO A 32 11.51 11.62 16.14
N TYR A 33 10.63 12.56 15.76
CA TYR A 33 10.65 13.95 16.18
C TYR A 33 9.23 14.43 16.55
N PRO A 34 9.10 15.38 17.50
CA PRO A 34 7.81 15.76 18.04
C PRO A 34 7.05 16.73 17.13
N VAL A 35 5.77 16.48 16.95
CA VAL A 35 4.83 17.40 16.32
C VAL A 35 3.79 17.79 17.37
N SER A 36 3.52 19.10 17.48
CA SER A 36 2.55 19.70 18.40
C SER A 36 1.16 19.07 18.27
N PRO A 37 0.42 18.93 19.38
CA PRO A 37 -0.91 18.37 19.34
C PRO A 37 -1.88 19.36 18.69
N PHE A 38 -2.49 18.94 17.61
CA PHE A 38 -3.69 19.57 17.09
C PHE A 38 -4.85 19.06 17.95
N GLU A 39 -5.44 19.93 18.75
CA GLU A 39 -6.63 19.61 19.53
C GLU A 39 -7.78 19.30 18.58
N THR A 40 -8.19 18.03 18.55
CA THR A 40 -9.35 17.59 17.80
C THR A 40 -10.48 17.34 18.78
N GLU A 41 -11.59 18.05 18.63
CA GLU A 41 -12.86 17.73 19.28
C GLU A 41 -13.21 16.25 19.00
N PRO A 42 -13.54 15.46 20.02
CA PRO A 42 -13.88 14.05 19.82
C PRO A 42 -15.20 13.95 19.07
N HIS A 43 -15.15 13.54 17.81
CA HIS A 43 -16.35 13.17 17.08
C HIS A 43 -17.06 12.01 17.77
N SER A 44 -18.40 12.03 17.79
CA SER A 44 -19.19 11.04 18.52
C SER A 44 -18.90 9.62 17.99
N GLU A 45 -18.92 8.63 18.88
CA GLU A 45 -18.79 7.20 18.49
C GLU A 45 -19.85 6.79 17.45
N THR A 46 -21.00 7.43 17.46
CA THR A 46 -22.08 7.26 16.49
C THR A 46 -21.65 7.64 15.09
N GLU A 47 -20.91 8.75 14.93
CA GLU A 47 -20.43 9.20 13.63
C GLU A 47 -19.33 8.30 13.07
N LEU A 48 -18.38 7.89 13.91
CA LEU A 48 -17.38 6.92 13.51
C LEU A 48 -18.02 5.61 13.05
N SER A 49 -19.00 5.11 13.78
CA SER A 49 -19.71 3.87 13.45
C SER A 49 -20.43 3.98 12.10
N TRP A 50 -21.07 5.11 11.83
CA TRP A 50 -21.71 5.38 10.54
C TRP A 50 -20.70 5.42 9.39
N VAL A 51 -19.56 6.10 9.56
CA VAL A 51 -18.48 6.13 8.56
C VAL A 51 -17.97 4.72 8.27
N MET A 52 -17.70 3.94 9.32
CA MET A 52 -17.19 2.58 9.18
C MET A 52 -18.20 1.65 8.48
N GLU A 53 -19.49 1.79 8.74
CA GLU A 53 -20.50 0.95 8.06
C GLU A 53 -20.59 1.28 6.56
N ASN A 54 -20.52 2.56 6.18
CA ASN A 54 -20.48 2.94 4.76
C ASN A 54 -19.23 2.41 4.03
N ILE A 55 -18.08 2.42 4.69
CA ILE A 55 -16.85 1.82 4.15
C ILE A 55 -17.05 0.31 3.94
N LYS A 56 -17.58 -0.39 4.94
CA LYS A 56 -17.85 -1.83 4.90
C LYS A 56 -18.82 -2.22 3.79
N GLU A 57 -19.90 -1.45 3.64
CA GLU A 57 -20.87 -1.68 2.56
C GLU A 57 -20.21 -1.49 1.18
N LYS A 58 -19.39 -0.45 1.03
CA LYS A 58 -18.66 -0.23 -0.21
C LYS A 58 -17.66 -1.34 -0.52
N GLU A 59 -16.90 -1.79 0.46
CA GLU A 59 -15.94 -2.89 0.30
C GLU A 59 -16.65 -4.20 -0.11
N LYS A 60 -17.78 -4.52 0.52
CA LYS A 60 -18.58 -5.69 0.19
C LYS A 60 -19.05 -5.70 -1.27
N ASN A 61 -19.35 -4.53 -1.81
CA ASN A 61 -19.85 -4.34 -3.17
C ASN A 61 -18.75 -4.03 -4.20
N LEU A 62 -17.50 -3.98 -3.77
CA LEU A 62 -16.35 -3.69 -4.63
C LEU A 62 -15.93 -4.96 -5.39
N LYS A 63 -16.16 -4.97 -6.71
CA LYS A 63 -15.78 -6.08 -7.60
C LYS A 63 -14.45 -5.81 -8.29
N THR A 64 -14.33 -4.65 -8.92
CA THR A 64 -13.14 -4.24 -9.66
C THR A 64 -12.83 -2.78 -9.44
N PHE A 65 -11.58 -2.40 -9.60
CA PHE A 65 -11.22 -1.00 -9.80
C PHE A 65 -9.94 -0.84 -10.62
N THR A 66 -9.84 0.32 -11.26
CA THR A 66 -8.58 0.85 -11.78
C THR A 66 -8.30 2.16 -11.09
N ALA A 67 -7.09 2.32 -10.55
CA ALA A 67 -6.68 3.54 -9.89
C ALA A 67 -5.26 3.94 -10.30
N LYS A 68 -5.04 5.23 -10.56
CA LYS A 68 -3.69 5.81 -10.54
C LYS A 68 -3.27 6.01 -9.09
N PHE A 69 -2.00 5.82 -8.83
CA PHE A 69 -1.43 6.14 -7.53
C PHE A 69 -0.20 7.03 -7.68
N SER A 70 0.04 7.85 -6.65
CA SER A 70 1.33 8.45 -6.40
C SER A 70 1.74 8.15 -4.96
N GLN A 71 2.98 7.73 -4.78
CA GLN A 71 3.56 7.36 -3.50
C GLN A 71 4.76 8.23 -3.21
N THR A 72 4.87 8.69 -1.98
CA THR A 72 6.08 9.29 -1.43
C THR A 72 6.54 8.45 -0.26
N LYS A 73 7.76 7.95 -0.31
CA LYS A 73 8.38 7.20 0.78
C LYS A 73 9.62 7.94 1.27
N LYS A 74 9.66 8.26 2.57
CA LYS A 74 10.83 8.78 3.26
C LYS A 74 11.35 7.75 4.23
N THR A 75 12.65 7.50 4.18
CA THR A 75 13.35 6.69 5.16
C THR A 75 14.63 7.42 5.59
N TYR A 76 15.11 7.12 6.79
CA TYR A 76 16.36 7.72 7.29
C TYR A 76 17.59 7.39 6.40
N LEU A 77 17.48 6.36 5.56
CA LEU A 77 18.55 5.93 4.65
C LEU A 77 18.60 6.75 3.34
N LEU A 78 17.53 7.48 3.04
CA LEU A 78 17.44 8.29 1.83
C LEU A 78 17.63 9.77 2.19
N ARG A 79 18.51 10.45 1.43
CA ARG A 79 18.67 11.92 1.58
C ARG A 79 17.38 12.64 1.20
N GLU A 80 16.74 12.21 0.12
CA GLU A 80 15.50 12.76 -0.43
C GLU A 80 14.41 11.70 -0.39
N PRO A 81 13.12 12.08 -0.22
CA PRO A 81 12.02 11.15 -0.35
C PRO A 81 11.96 10.53 -1.75
N LEU A 82 11.67 9.23 -1.80
CA LEU A 82 11.41 8.54 -3.06
C LEU A 82 9.96 8.78 -3.49
N HIS A 83 9.80 9.27 -4.72
CA HIS A 83 8.49 9.45 -5.35
C HIS A 83 8.28 8.37 -6.40
N SER A 84 7.12 7.73 -6.39
CA SER A 84 6.74 6.70 -7.36
C SER A 84 5.32 6.94 -7.82
N GLU A 85 5.06 6.63 -9.09
CA GLU A 85 3.73 6.74 -9.69
C GLU A 85 3.41 5.50 -10.50
N GLY A 86 2.12 5.20 -10.62
CA GLY A 86 1.69 4.04 -11.39
C GLY A 86 0.19 3.82 -11.42
N ILE A 87 -0.19 2.60 -11.80
CA ILE A 87 -1.56 2.17 -11.93
C ILE A 87 -1.77 0.85 -11.18
N ILE A 88 -2.91 0.74 -10.51
CA ILE A 88 -3.39 -0.47 -9.85
C ILE A 88 -4.64 -0.96 -10.58
N TYR A 89 -4.68 -2.24 -10.90
CA TYR A 89 -5.87 -2.97 -11.34
C TYR A 89 -6.20 -4.01 -10.27
N PHE A 90 -7.45 -4.05 -9.86
CA PHE A 90 -7.92 -4.94 -8.81
C PHE A 90 -9.16 -5.69 -9.25
N ASP A 91 -9.23 -6.98 -8.89
CA ASP A 91 -10.39 -7.84 -9.05
C ASP A 91 -10.64 -8.61 -7.75
N SER A 92 -11.88 -8.58 -7.27
CA SER A 92 -12.28 -9.22 -6.00
C SER A 92 -12.14 -10.74 -5.98
N SER A 93 -11.91 -11.36 -7.15
CA SER A 93 -11.53 -12.80 -7.22
C SER A 93 -10.12 -13.07 -6.67
N GLY A 94 -9.43 -12.05 -6.18
CA GLY A 94 -8.11 -12.17 -5.58
C GLY A 94 -6.95 -11.82 -6.52
N LYS A 95 -7.22 -11.08 -7.59
CA LYS A 95 -6.18 -10.65 -8.53
C LYS A 95 -5.89 -9.17 -8.36
N MET A 96 -4.61 -8.83 -8.42
CA MET A 96 -4.17 -7.44 -8.41
C MET A 96 -2.93 -7.30 -9.28
N LEU A 97 -2.94 -6.30 -10.15
CA LEU A 97 -1.77 -5.89 -10.90
C LEU A 97 -1.41 -4.46 -10.54
N LEU A 98 -0.18 -4.28 -10.07
CA LEU A 98 0.44 -3.01 -9.82
C LEU A 98 1.50 -2.75 -10.89
N LYS A 99 1.41 -1.63 -11.58
CA LYS A 99 2.43 -1.16 -12.51
C LYS A 99 2.99 0.16 -11.99
N VAL A 100 4.21 0.15 -11.49
CA VAL A 100 5.00 1.37 -11.22
C VAL A 100 5.57 1.84 -12.55
N ILE A 101 5.42 3.12 -12.86
CA ILE A 101 5.87 3.73 -14.11
C ILE A 101 7.15 4.52 -13.87
N SER A 102 7.22 5.24 -12.76
CA SER A 102 8.37 6.06 -12.39
C SER A 102 8.67 5.94 -10.90
N PRO A 103 9.94 6.15 -10.47
CA PRO A 103 11.12 6.45 -11.28
C PRO A 103 11.71 5.21 -11.96
N SER A 104 11.54 4.01 -11.37
CA SER A 104 12.00 2.73 -11.92
C SER A 104 10.79 1.85 -12.19
N PRO A 105 10.59 1.40 -13.42
CA PRO A 105 9.49 0.52 -13.76
C PRO A 105 9.49 -0.75 -12.92
N LEU A 106 8.30 -1.15 -12.48
CA LEU A 106 8.08 -2.36 -11.70
C LEU A 106 6.70 -2.90 -12.01
N ILE A 107 6.59 -4.20 -12.23
CA ILE A 107 5.31 -4.88 -12.42
C ILE A 107 5.16 -5.91 -11.32
N THR A 108 4.08 -5.79 -10.54
CA THR A 108 3.75 -6.78 -9.51
C THR A 108 2.37 -7.35 -9.78
N LEU A 109 2.30 -8.66 -9.96
CA LEU A 109 1.06 -9.40 -10.16
C LEU A 109 0.81 -10.29 -8.95
N LEU A 110 -0.33 -10.09 -8.30
CA LEU A 110 -0.91 -11.05 -7.35
C LEU A 110 -1.97 -11.85 -8.08
N LYS A 111 -1.80 -13.15 -8.15
CA LYS A 111 -2.73 -14.09 -8.78
C LYS A 111 -2.49 -15.48 -8.23
N ASP A 112 -3.56 -16.25 -7.98
CA ASP A 112 -3.51 -17.65 -7.58
C ASP A 112 -2.55 -17.91 -6.38
N SER A 113 -2.58 -17.01 -5.39
CA SER A 113 -1.71 -17.07 -4.20
C SER A 113 -0.21 -16.81 -4.47
N MET A 114 0.14 -16.48 -5.70
CA MET A 114 1.49 -16.10 -6.09
C MET A 114 1.61 -14.60 -6.22
N LEU A 115 2.70 -14.06 -5.72
CA LEU A 115 3.15 -12.70 -5.97
C LEU A 115 4.35 -12.77 -6.91
N LEU A 116 4.15 -12.32 -8.14
CA LEU A 116 5.21 -12.19 -9.13
C LEU A 116 5.61 -10.73 -9.22
N THR A 117 6.90 -10.46 -9.16
CA THR A 117 7.43 -9.10 -9.28
C THR A 117 8.53 -9.09 -10.34
N TYR A 118 8.31 -8.31 -11.39
CA TYR A 118 9.26 -8.11 -12.47
C TYR A 118 9.92 -6.75 -12.38
N TYR A 119 11.23 -6.72 -12.50
CA TYR A 119 12.10 -5.57 -12.49
C TYR A 119 12.69 -5.37 -13.90
N PRO A 120 12.05 -4.55 -14.78
CA PRO A 120 12.49 -4.39 -16.16
C PRO A 120 13.95 -3.92 -16.31
N ASP A 121 14.39 -3.00 -15.43
CA ASP A 121 15.73 -2.40 -15.49
C ASP A 121 16.86 -3.42 -15.31
N VAL A 122 16.57 -4.59 -14.73
CA VAL A 122 17.55 -5.67 -14.47
C VAL A 122 17.11 -7.01 -15.03
N SER A 123 16.01 -7.02 -15.80
CA SER A 123 15.40 -8.22 -16.41
C SER A 123 15.21 -9.37 -15.42
N LYS A 124 14.80 -9.06 -14.18
CA LYS A 124 14.67 -10.02 -13.09
C LYS A 124 13.22 -10.22 -12.70
N THR A 125 12.82 -11.48 -12.52
CA THR A 125 11.53 -11.85 -11.95
C THR A 125 11.73 -12.48 -10.56
N GLU A 126 10.96 -12.05 -9.58
CA GLU A 126 10.90 -12.65 -8.26
C GLU A 126 9.50 -13.26 -8.04
N GLU A 127 9.48 -14.51 -7.62
CA GLU A 127 8.25 -15.24 -7.30
C GLU A 127 8.18 -15.52 -5.81
N ARG A 128 7.00 -15.31 -5.24
CA ARG A 128 6.73 -15.62 -3.83
C ARG A 128 5.36 -16.23 -3.67
N TYR A 129 5.31 -17.42 -3.10
CA TYR A 129 4.06 -17.99 -2.62
C TYR A 129 3.64 -17.32 -1.31
N LEU A 130 2.44 -16.78 -1.25
CA LEU A 130 1.93 -16.03 -0.10
C LEU A 130 0.85 -16.77 0.70
N GLY A 131 0.43 -17.96 0.27
CA GLY A 131 -0.69 -18.69 0.85
C GLY A 131 -2.04 -18.24 0.29
N ARG A 132 -3.12 -18.39 1.05
CA ARG A 132 -4.48 -18.09 0.56
C ARG A 132 -4.62 -16.61 0.20
N THR A 133 -5.12 -16.33 -1.01
CA THR A 133 -5.24 -14.97 -1.58
C THR A 133 -6.14 -14.07 -0.75
N ASP A 134 -7.25 -14.59 -0.19
CA ASP A 134 -8.14 -13.82 0.68
C ASP A 134 -7.41 -13.33 1.94
N THR A 135 -6.53 -14.16 2.49
CA THR A 135 -5.68 -13.77 3.64
C THR A 135 -4.67 -12.69 3.27
N ILE A 136 -4.14 -12.73 2.04
CA ILE A 136 -3.17 -11.76 1.54
C ILE A 136 -3.83 -10.38 1.38
N LEU A 137 -4.95 -10.33 0.68
CA LEU A 137 -5.69 -9.09 0.46
C LEU A 137 -6.08 -8.45 1.79
N LYS A 138 -6.57 -9.25 2.75
CA LYS A 138 -6.85 -8.79 4.11
C LYS A 138 -5.62 -8.31 4.85
N LYS A 139 -4.56 -9.13 4.87
CA LYS A 139 -3.37 -8.89 5.70
C LYS A 139 -2.51 -7.74 5.20
N TYR A 140 -2.35 -7.62 3.87
CA TYR A 140 -1.39 -6.68 3.28
C TYR A 140 -2.04 -5.44 2.68
N PHE A 141 -3.31 -5.52 2.29
CA PHE A 141 -4.02 -4.41 1.65
C PHE A 141 -5.22 -3.91 2.45
N GLY A 142 -5.58 -4.60 3.54
CA GLY A 142 -6.78 -4.29 4.32
C GLY A 142 -8.10 -4.56 3.59
N ILE A 143 -8.03 -5.10 2.37
CA ILE A 143 -9.22 -5.36 1.54
C ILE A 143 -9.93 -6.62 2.05
N GLY A 144 -11.23 -6.49 2.35
CA GLY A 144 -12.04 -7.58 2.87
C GLY A 144 -11.78 -7.93 4.35
N GLN A 145 -11.03 -7.11 5.07
CA GLN A 145 -10.88 -7.21 6.51
C GLN A 145 -12.14 -6.66 7.18
N SER A 146 -12.78 -7.43 8.07
CA SER A 146 -13.95 -6.92 8.75
C SER A 146 -13.60 -5.75 9.67
N ILE A 147 -14.56 -4.85 9.89
CA ILE A 147 -14.39 -3.72 10.83
C ILE A 147 -14.05 -4.24 12.22
N GLU A 148 -14.64 -5.35 12.62
CA GLU A 148 -14.39 -6.01 13.89
C GLU A 148 -12.95 -6.51 14.00
N GLU A 149 -12.39 -7.04 12.92
CA GLU A 149 -10.98 -7.45 12.85
C GLU A 149 -10.05 -6.23 12.91
N LEU A 150 -10.37 -5.15 12.18
CA LEU A 150 -9.63 -3.89 12.27
C LEU A 150 -9.68 -3.30 13.68
N LYS A 151 -10.84 -3.27 14.32
CA LYS A 151 -10.99 -2.78 15.71
C LYS A 151 -10.23 -3.61 16.74
N LYS A 152 -10.01 -4.91 16.48
CA LYS A 152 -9.14 -5.74 17.33
C LYS A 152 -7.67 -5.35 17.20
N GLN A 153 -7.22 -5.00 16.01
CA GLN A 153 -5.82 -4.68 15.72
C GLN A 153 -5.48 -3.21 15.98
N TYR A 154 -6.45 -2.30 15.76
CA TYR A 154 -6.27 -0.86 15.84
C TYR A 154 -7.33 -0.19 16.73
N ALA A 155 -6.93 0.88 17.43
CA ALA A 155 -7.86 1.89 17.89
C ALA A 155 -8.14 2.82 16.71
N ILE A 156 -9.40 2.96 16.33
CA ILE A 156 -9.82 3.77 15.18
C ILE A 156 -10.47 5.03 15.69
N GLN A 157 -10.03 6.17 15.21
CA GLN A 157 -10.54 7.50 15.58
C GLN A 157 -10.93 8.26 14.31
N LEU A 158 -12.05 8.96 14.37
CA LEU A 158 -12.40 9.96 13.37
C LEU A 158 -11.77 11.28 13.84
N VAL A 159 -10.74 11.76 13.11
CA VAL A 159 -9.92 12.89 13.55
C VAL A 159 -10.50 14.23 13.12
N SER A 160 -11.03 14.32 11.91
CA SER A 160 -11.65 15.55 11.40
C SER A 160 -12.52 15.30 10.17
N LYS A 161 -13.46 16.23 9.94
CA LYS A 161 -14.05 16.46 8.62
C LYS A 161 -13.32 17.66 8.00
N THR A 162 -12.63 17.45 6.89
CA THR A 162 -12.02 18.58 6.16
C THR A 162 -13.10 19.37 5.44
N TYR A 163 -12.82 20.64 5.09
CA TYR A 163 -13.68 21.47 4.25
C TYR A 163 -14.12 20.81 2.93
N SER A 164 -13.37 19.81 2.44
CA SER A 164 -13.70 18.97 1.29
C SER A 164 -14.70 17.84 1.59
N LYS A 165 -15.33 17.81 2.75
CA LYS A 165 -16.25 16.76 3.22
C LYS A 165 -15.63 15.34 3.31
N SER A 166 -14.31 15.19 3.30
CA SER A 166 -13.64 13.90 3.44
C SER A 166 -13.52 13.50 4.91
N TYR A 167 -13.60 12.19 5.17
CA TYR A 167 -13.44 11.64 6.51
C TYR A 167 -11.99 11.25 6.76
N HIS A 168 -11.41 11.76 7.84
CA HIS A 168 -10.06 11.44 8.25
C HIS A 168 -10.11 10.44 9.40
N LEU A 169 -9.66 9.23 9.14
CA LEU A 169 -9.53 8.17 10.13
C LEU A 169 -8.06 8.06 10.55
N LYS A 170 -7.84 7.90 11.85
CA LYS A 170 -6.54 7.55 12.42
C LYS A 170 -6.64 6.19 13.07
N LEU A 171 -5.78 5.27 12.63
CA LEU A 171 -5.67 3.91 13.13
C LEU A 171 -4.39 3.80 13.96
N ILE A 172 -4.52 3.53 15.25
CA ILE A 172 -3.40 3.37 16.17
C ILE A 172 -3.29 1.89 16.51
N PRO A 173 -2.16 1.22 16.21
CA PRO A 173 -2.00 -0.19 16.49
C PRO A 173 -2.19 -0.53 17.96
N LYS A 174 -2.91 -1.62 18.27
CA LYS A 174 -3.07 -2.16 19.62
C LYS A 174 -2.07 -3.29 19.90
N MET A 175 -1.74 -4.06 18.87
CA MET A 175 -0.93 -5.26 19.00
C MET A 175 0.57 -4.97 19.00
N LYS A 176 1.32 -5.55 19.93
CA LYS A 176 2.78 -5.38 20.05
C LYS A 176 3.56 -5.63 18.75
N PRO A 177 3.27 -6.69 17.96
CA PRO A 177 3.98 -6.93 16.69
C PRO A 177 3.85 -5.77 15.70
N ILE A 178 2.66 -5.14 15.62
CA ILE A 178 2.40 -4.01 14.72
C ILE A 178 3.02 -2.74 15.28
N LYS A 179 2.83 -2.46 16.59
CA LYS A 179 3.41 -1.28 17.27
C LYS A 179 4.92 -1.17 17.16
N ARG A 180 5.61 -2.30 16.91
CA ARG A 180 7.06 -2.29 16.73
C ARG A 180 7.48 -1.54 15.47
N TYR A 181 6.61 -1.47 14.48
CA TYR A 181 6.93 -0.93 13.15
C TYR A 181 6.06 0.27 12.76
N ILE A 182 4.80 0.26 13.14
CA ILE A 182 3.83 1.29 12.78
C ILE A 182 3.44 2.09 14.01
N ASP A 183 3.60 3.39 13.95
CA ASP A 183 3.10 4.35 14.94
C ASP A 183 1.61 4.60 14.72
N SER A 184 1.25 5.00 13.51
CA SER A 184 -0.14 5.23 13.13
C SER A 184 -0.35 5.12 11.62
N ILE A 185 -1.61 4.89 11.24
CA ILE A 185 -2.05 4.95 9.84
C ILE A 185 -3.16 6.01 9.77
N GLU A 186 -2.99 6.99 8.91
CA GLU A 186 -4.01 7.99 8.62
C GLU A 186 -4.64 7.68 7.26
N VAL A 187 -5.98 7.61 7.21
CA VAL A 187 -6.73 7.30 6.01
C VAL A 187 -7.73 8.41 5.73
N VAL A 188 -7.64 9.00 4.55
CA VAL A 188 -8.61 9.98 4.07
C VAL A 188 -9.59 9.27 3.13
N VAL A 189 -10.84 9.18 3.53
CA VAL A 189 -11.90 8.51 2.79
C VAL A 189 -12.75 9.52 2.04
N SER A 190 -13.04 9.23 0.77
CA SER A 190 -13.91 10.04 -0.08
C SER A 190 -15.39 9.77 0.25
N PRO A 191 -16.21 10.79 0.52
CA PRO A 191 -17.65 10.58 0.74
C PRO A 191 -18.41 10.20 -0.54
N LYS A 192 -17.79 10.38 -1.72
CA LYS A 192 -18.43 10.07 -3.01
C LYS A 192 -18.51 8.58 -3.27
N ASN A 193 -17.49 7.84 -2.89
CA ASN A 193 -17.35 6.42 -3.20
C ASN A 193 -16.92 5.55 -2.01
N TRP A 194 -16.72 6.15 -0.82
CA TRP A 194 -16.32 5.48 0.42
C TRP A 194 -15.01 4.68 0.31
N LEU A 195 -14.16 5.07 -0.68
CA LEU A 195 -12.84 4.48 -0.87
C LEU A 195 -11.75 5.42 -0.36
N PRO A 196 -10.60 4.88 0.06
CA PRO A 196 -9.48 5.69 0.49
C PRO A 196 -8.90 6.47 -0.69
N LYS A 197 -8.77 7.79 -0.56
CA LYS A 197 -8.07 8.63 -1.54
C LYS A 197 -6.65 9.00 -1.12
N HIS A 198 -6.34 8.87 0.17
CA HIS A 198 -5.01 9.09 0.72
C HIS A 198 -4.80 8.20 1.93
N ILE A 199 -3.66 7.53 1.97
CA ILE A 199 -3.22 6.71 3.10
C ILE A 199 -1.82 7.16 3.49
N HIS A 200 -1.61 7.44 4.77
CA HIS A 200 -0.34 7.85 5.30
C HIS A 200 0.07 6.93 6.45
N PHE A 201 1.11 6.16 6.21
CA PHE A 201 1.72 5.28 7.20
C PHE A 201 2.84 6.05 7.91
N LYS A 202 2.74 6.22 9.21
CA LYS A 202 3.82 6.68 10.08
C LYS A 202 4.48 5.49 10.74
N GLU A 203 5.76 5.37 10.55
CA GLU A 203 6.56 4.32 11.16
C GLU A 203 7.19 4.82 12.45
N THR A 204 7.50 3.89 13.38
CA THR A 204 7.97 4.24 14.74
C THR A 204 9.30 4.96 14.80
N LYS A 205 10.05 5.03 13.68
CA LYS A 205 11.37 5.69 13.59
C LYS A 205 11.37 6.98 12.76
N GLY A 206 10.20 7.53 12.51
CA GLY A 206 10.06 8.76 11.75
C GLY A 206 10.04 8.57 10.23
N ASP A 207 10.21 7.35 9.76
CA ASP A 207 9.99 6.99 8.37
C ASP A 207 8.49 7.11 8.05
N TYR A 208 8.14 7.40 6.81
CA TYR A 208 6.75 7.41 6.40
C TYR A 208 6.56 6.99 4.95
N THR A 209 5.37 6.48 4.67
CA THR A 209 4.88 6.25 3.32
C THR A 209 3.54 6.94 3.15
N SER A 210 3.44 7.79 2.14
CA SER A 210 2.23 8.52 1.77
C SER A 210 1.76 8.03 0.41
N LEU A 211 0.55 7.48 0.32
CA LEU A 211 -0.05 6.94 -0.89
C LEU A 211 -1.32 7.71 -1.23
N LYS A 212 -1.36 8.34 -2.40
CA LYS A 212 -2.56 8.97 -2.96
C LYS A 212 -3.14 8.07 -4.03
N LEU A 213 -4.46 7.91 -4.03
CA LEU A 213 -5.21 7.08 -4.96
C LEU A 213 -6.22 7.93 -5.73
N ASN A 214 -6.21 7.79 -7.04
CA ASN A 214 -7.20 8.40 -7.93
C ASN A 214 -7.89 7.29 -8.73
N PHE A 215 -9.12 6.95 -8.33
CA PHE A 215 -9.91 5.90 -8.97
C PHE A 215 -10.39 6.39 -10.34
N ILE A 216 -10.02 5.66 -11.39
CA ILE A 216 -10.41 5.90 -12.78
C ILE A 216 -11.74 5.22 -13.05
N SER A 217 -11.88 3.95 -12.63
CA SER A 217 -13.10 3.17 -12.75
C SER A 217 -13.32 2.32 -11.48
N ILE A 218 -14.59 2.05 -11.17
CA ILE A 218 -15.02 1.26 -10.02
C ILE A 218 -16.18 0.39 -10.46
N ASN A 219 -16.04 -0.93 -10.28
CA ASN A 219 -17.02 -1.94 -10.69
C ASN A 219 -17.29 -1.98 -12.21
N GLU A 220 -16.37 -1.47 -13.00
CA GLU A 220 -16.39 -1.58 -14.45
C GLU A 220 -15.53 -2.74 -14.92
N PRO A 221 -15.80 -3.28 -16.14
CA PRO A 221 -14.94 -4.31 -16.71
C PRO A 221 -13.48 -3.85 -16.81
N LEU A 222 -12.56 -4.70 -16.43
CA LEU A 222 -11.15 -4.48 -16.61
C LEU A 222 -10.73 -4.81 -18.05
N PRO A 223 -9.61 -4.22 -18.54
CA PRO A 223 -9.09 -4.58 -19.86
C PRO A 223 -8.88 -6.10 -19.98
N GLN A 224 -9.27 -6.66 -21.14
CA GLN A 224 -9.13 -8.08 -21.37
C GLN A 224 -7.67 -8.52 -21.26
N GLY A 225 -7.41 -9.62 -20.58
CA GLY A 225 -6.05 -10.16 -20.42
C GLY A 225 -5.16 -9.39 -19.46
N ILE A 226 -5.67 -8.36 -18.72
CA ILE A 226 -4.82 -7.50 -17.87
C ILE A 226 -4.00 -8.27 -16.82
N PHE A 227 -4.47 -9.45 -16.37
CA PHE A 227 -3.77 -10.33 -15.45
C PHE A 227 -3.03 -11.49 -16.15
N GLN A 228 -2.90 -11.43 -17.48
CA GLN A 228 -2.10 -12.36 -18.28
C GLN A 228 -0.79 -11.66 -18.64
N VAL A 229 0.12 -11.60 -17.69
CA VAL A 229 1.42 -10.97 -17.86
C VAL A 229 2.45 -12.07 -18.00
N ASP A 230 3.15 -12.12 -19.15
CA ASP A 230 4.29 -13.00 -19.35
C ASP A 230 5.51 -12.36 -18.67
N PHE A 231 5.97 -12.97 -17.60
CA PHE A 231 7.20 -12.57 -16.95
C PHE A 231 8.36 -13.36 -17.54
N PRO A 232 9.47 -12.67 -17.91
CA PRO A 232 10.69 -13.38 -18.26
C PRO A 232 11.10 -14.32 -17.13
N LYS A 233 11.43 -15.56 -17.45
CA LYS A 233 12.07 -16.44 -16.47
C LYS A 233 13.51 -15.98 -16.30
N ASP A 234 14.02 -16.03 -15.08
CA ASP A 234 15.45 -15.85 -14.85
C ASP A 234 16.17 -16.96 -15.62
N ASP A 235 17.07 -16.59 -16.53
CA ASP A 235 17.96 -17.53 -17.22
C ASP A 235 18.96 -18.08 -16.18
N GLU A 236 18.55 -19.05 -15.35
CA GLU A 236 19.41 -19.73 -14.37
C GLU A 236 20.16 -20.94 -14.97
N ASP A 237 20.15 -21.13 -16.29
CA ASP A 237 20.75 -22.30 -16.96
C ASP A 237 21.97 -21.98 -17.85
N ASP A 238 22.81 -21.01 -17.49
CA ASP A 238 24.12 -20.83 -18.13
C ASP A 238 25.25 -20.61 -17.09
N LEU A 239 25.52 -21.64 -16.26
CA LEU A 239 26.82 -21.77 -15.56
C LEU A 239 27.19 -23.25 -15.42
#